data_5c2b8902b3f788826e665358b716ca05
#
_entry.id   5c2b8902b3f788826e665358b716ca05
#
_cell.length_a   1.000
_cell.length_b   1.000
_cell.length_c   1.000
_cell.angle_alpha   90.00
_cell.angle_beta   90.00
_cell.angle_gamma   90.00
#
_symmetry.space_group_name_H-M   'P 1'
#
loop_
_entity.id
_entity.type
_entity.pdbx_description
1 polymer ?
#
loop_
_entity_poly.entity_id
_entity_poly.type
_entity_poly.pdbx_seq_one_letter_code
_entity_poly.pdbx_strand_id
1 'polypeptide(L)'
;MDIATIIGLLGAFGLIISAIGLDQMGAFIDIPSVNIVFAGSLMVTLFRSSLGEFLGAVKVAGKTFKNKLEKPEDLIMQLVEFATIARKDGMIALEGQDISNPFMAKAVSMLVDGSDEDMIKKTLGRDIEIMKLRHKMGASFFAAWGEIAPAMGMIGTLVGLVLMLGNMSDPKSIGPAMAVALLTTMYGAILANVICLPISMKLTNQSDIEAANCDLIIEGTLF
;
A
#
# COMPACT_ATOMS: atom_id res chain seq x y z
N MET A 1 9.74 6.01 -9.67
CA MET A 1 9.23 6.57 -8.41
C MET A 1 8.06 7.49 -8.75
N ASP A 2 6.98 7.37 -8.03
CA ASP A 2 5.83 8.26 -8.24
C ASP A 2 6.09 9.58 -7.50
N ILE A 3 6.42 10.60 -8.29
CA ILE A 3 6.79 11.95 -7.81
C ILE A 3 5.64 12.54 -6.99
N ALA A 4 4.39 12.30 -7.38
CA ALA A 4 3.21 12.79 -6.68
C ALA A 4 3.11 12.27 -5.24
N THR A 5 3.50 11.01 -4.99
CA THR A 5 3.51 10.43 -3.64
C THR A 5 4.53 11.11 -2.73
N ILE A 6 5.73 11.37 -3.26
CA ILE A 6 6.78 12.02 -2.49
C ILE A 6 6.41 13.46 -2.18
N ILE A 7 5.94 14.21 -3.19
CA ILE A 7 5.49 15.59 -3.01
C ILE A 7 4.31 15.66 -2.03
N GLY A 8 3.32 14.76 -2.17
CA GLY A 8 2.15 14.71 -1.28
C GLY A 8 2.53 14.42 0.18
N LEU A 9 3.39 13.41 0.40
CA LEU A 9 3.81 13.05 1.75
C LEU A 9 4.68 14.14 2.39
N LEU A 10 5.70 14.63 1.68
CA LEU A 10 6.57 15.71 2.17
C LEU A 10 5.81 17.02 2.33
N GLY A 11 4.86 17.33 1.41
CA GLY A 11 4.01 18.49 1.51
C GLY A 11 3.09 18.45 2.73
N ALA A 12 2.45 17.31 2.99
CA ALA A 12 1.59 17.15 4.17
C ALA A 12 2.36 17.35 5.47
N PHE A 13 3.52 16.69 5.63
CA PHE A 13 4.36 16.89 6.81
C PHE A 13 4.94 18.30 6.88
N GLY A 14 5.37 18.87 5.75
CA GLY A 14 5.89 20.24 5.69
C GLY A 14 4.86 21.28 6.13
N LEU A 15 3.59 21.13 5.73
CA LEU A 15 2.52 22.01 6.16
C LEU A 15 2.21 21.86 7.66
N ILE A 16 2.20 20.63 8.19
CA ILE A 16 1.99 20.39 9.63
C ILE A 16 3.14 21.02 10.43
N ILE A 17 4.39 20.80 10.02
CA ILE A 17 5.57 21.37 10.70
C ILE A 17 5.56 22.91 10.62
N SER A 18 5.18 23.46 9.45
CA SER A 18 5.06 24.92 9.28
C SER A 18 3.99 25.52 10.19
N ALA A 19 2.87 24.82 10.41
CA ALA A 19 1.80 25.26 11.29
C ALA A 19 2.20 25.23 12.77
N ILE A 20 3.04 24.25 13.18
CA ILE A 20 3.57 24.13 14.54
C ILE A 20 4.63 25.22 14.84
N GLY A 21 5.46 25.51 13.86
CA GLY A 21 6.65 26.34 14.00
C GLY A 21 7.84 25.54 14.55
N LEU A 22 9.02 25.78 13.97
CA LEU A 22 10.24 25.03 14.30
C LEU A 22 10.66 25.19 15.78
N ASP A 23 10.40 26.35 16.36
CA ASP A 23 10.77 26.66 17.74
C ASP A 23 9.94 25.90 18.78
N GLN A 24 8.74 25.44 18.40
CA GLN A 24 7.82 24.76 19.30
C GLN A 24 7.75 23.23 19.09
N MET A 25 8.51 22.69 18.15
CA MET A 25 8.53 21.25 17.84
C MET A 25 8.76 20.36 19.06
N GLY A 26 9.58 20.83 20.04
CA GLY A 26 9.85 20.08 21.27
C GLY A 26 8.60 19.79 22.11
N ALA A 27 7.62 20.69 22.10
CA ALA A 27 6.35 20.51 22.82
C ALA A 27 5.43 19.47 22.17
N PHE A 28 5.68 19.13 20.90
CA PHE A 28 4.91 18.14 20.13
C PHE A 28 5.58 16.76 20.09
N ILE A 29 6.62 16.53 20.92
CA ILE A 29 7.28 15.23 21.05
C ILE A 29 7.07 14.74 22.48
N ASP A 30 6.22 13.72 22.64
CA ASP A 30 5.92 13.08 23.91
C ASP A 30 6.06 11.56 23.76
N ILE A 31 7.05 10.98 24.45
CA ILE A 31 7.38 9.55 24.32
C ILE A 31 6.23 8.64 24.75
N PRO A 32 5.52 8.88 25.88
CA PRO A 32 4.34 8.11 26.25
C PRO A 32 3.28 8.09 25.15
N SER A 33 2.98 9.24 24.57
CA SER A 33 1.99 9.38 23.48
C SER A 33 2.42 8.61 22.22
N VAL A 34 3.69 8.69 21.84
CA VAL A 34 4.24 7.91 20.73
C VAL A 34 4.08 6.41 20.98
N ASN A 35 4.42 5.94 22.17
CA ASN A 35 4.31 4.51 22.51
C ASN A 35 2.85 4.02 22.47
N ILE A 36 1.91 4.77 23.04
CA ILE A 36 0.49 4.40 23.00
C ILE A 36 -0.01 4.30 21.57
N VAL A 37 0.28 5.28 20.74
CA VAL A 37 -0.29 5.36 19.38
C VAL A 37 0.45 4.42 18.42
N PHE A 38 1.77 4.58 18.27
CA PHE A 38 2.51 3.81 17.28
C PHE A 38 2.72 2.36 17.68
N ALA A 39 3.32 2.14 18.87
CA ALA A 39 3.56 0.78 19.33
C ALA A 39 2.25 0.06 19.67
N GLY A 40 1.34 0.72 20.37
CA GLY A 40 0.05 0.15 20.76
C GLY A 40 -0.80 -0.22 19.56
N SER A 41 -0.99 0.66 18.58
CA SER A 41 -1.76 0.36 17.37
C SER A 41 -1.11 -0.72 16.52
N LEU A 42 0.22 -0.73 16.42
CA LEU A 42 0.95 -1.78 15.72
C LEU A 42 0.75 -3.15 16.38
N MET A 43 0.83 -3.24 17.72
CA MET A 43 0.62 -4.49 18.45
C MET A 43 -0.81 -5.01 18.28
N VAL A 44 -1.82 -4.14 18.33
CA VAL A 44 -3.21 -4.53 18.07
C VAL A 44 -3.40 -5.00 16.63
N THR A 45 -2.77 -4.33 15.67
CA THR A 45 -2.81 -4.76 14.26
C THR A 45 -2.12 -6.11 14.07
N LEU A 46 -0.97 -6.34 14.72
CA LEU A 46 -0.28 -7.63 14.71
C LEU A 46 -1.11 -8.75 15.36
N PHE A 47 -1.84 -8.46 16.43
CA PHE A 47 -2.75 -9.42 17.04
C PHE A 47 -3.86 -9.89 16.09
N ARG A 48 -4.31 -9.00 15.20
CA ARG A 48 -5.32 -9.29 14.17
C ARG A 48 -4.73 -10.02 12.96
N SER A 49 -3.45 -9.86 12.68
CA SER A 49 -2.77 -10.34 11.46
C SER A 49 -1.78 -11.46 11.78
N SER A 50 -1.40 -12.24 10.77
CA SER A 50 -0.29 -13.17 10.91
C SER A 50 1.07 -12.46 10.77
N LEU A 51 2.14 -13.02 11.36
CA LEU A 51 3.51 -12.50 11.19
C LEU A 51 3.94 -12.49 9.71
N GLY A 52 3.45 -13.44 8.91
CA GLY A 52 3.71 -13.49 7.48
C GLY A 52 3.08 -12.32 6.73
N GLU A 53 1.86 -11.91 7.10
CA GLU A 53 1.17 -10.75 6.54
C GLU A 53 1.89 -9.44 6.89
N PHE A 54 2.34 -9.31 8.13
CA PHE A 54 3.13 -8.14 8.57
C PHE A 54 4.41 -7.98 7.76
N LEU A 55 5.23 -9.03 7.68
CA LEU A 55 6.49 -9.00 6.91
C LEU A 55 6.23 -8.78 5.42
N GLY A 56 5.15 -9.36 4.91
CA GLY A 56 4.67 -9.14 3.54
C GLY A 56 4.27 -7.69 3.31
N ALA A 57 3.49 -7.09 4.21
CA ALA A 57 3.03 -5.71 4.11
C ALA A 57 4.20 -4.71 4.09
N VAL A 58 5.22 -4.89 4.95
CA VAL A 58 6.42 -4.04 4.96
C VAL A 58 7.18 -4.10 3.63
N LYS A 59 7.34 -5.32 3.04
CA LYS A 59 7.96 -5.48 1.71
C LYS A 59 7.14 -4.81 0.60
N VAL A 60 5.83 -4.93 0.68
CA VAL A 60 4.91 -4.35 -0.32
C VAL A 60 4.88 -2.83 -0.21
N ALA A 61 4.90 -2.25 0.99
CA ALA A 61 5.02 -0.81 1.17
C ALA A 61 6.27 -0.23 0.49
N GLY A 62 7.42 -0.93 0.60
CA GLY A 62 8.64 -0.53 -0.11
C GLY A 62 8.50 -0.57 -1.64
N LYS A 63 7.68 -1.48 -2.18
CA LYS A 63 7.40 -1.54 -3.63
C LYS A 63 6.49 -0.41 -4.10
N THR A 64 5.56 0.07 -3.26
CA THR A 64 4.67 1.20 -3.59
C THR A 64 5.42 2.44 -4.06
N PHE A 65 6.63 2.64 -3.53
CA PHE A 65 7.50 3.75 -3.92
C PHE A 65 8.37 3.46 -5.15
N LYS A 66 8.57 2.20 -5.52
CA LYS A 66 9.53 1.79 -6.57
C LYS A 66 8.89 1.29 -7.86
N ASN A 67 7.69 0.72 -7.83
CA ASN A 67 7.10 0.09 -9.01
C ASN A 67 6.62 1.13 -10.02
N LYS A 68 7.16 0.98 -11.23
CA LYS A 68 6.64 1.64 -12.43
C LYS A 68 5.80 0.57 -13.15
N LEU A 69 4.48 0.73 -13.10
CA LEU A 69 3.58 -0.11 -13.89
C LEU A 69 3.78 0.18 -15.37
N GLU A 70 3.74 -0.86 -16.19
CA GLU A 70 3.78 -0.71 -17.65
C GLU A 70 2.52 0.03 -18.10
N LYS A 71 2.69 0.87 -19.12
CA LYS A 71 1.57 1.60 -19.68
C LYS A 71 0.77 0.68 -20.60
N PRO A 72 -0.56 0.76 -20.60
CA PRO A 72 -1.40 -0.04 -21.50
C PRO A 72 -1.02 0.13 -22.97
N GLU A 73 -0.61 1.36 -23.38
CA GLU A 73 -0.21 1.64 -24.75
C GLU A 73 1.04 0.84 -25.16
N ASP A 74 2.02 0.72 -24.26
CA ASP A 74 3.25 -0.04 -24.52
C ASP A 74 2.93 -1.55 -24.67
N LEU A 75 2.00 -2.07 -23.84
CA LEU A 75 1.53 -3.47 -23.92
C LEU A 75 0.79 -3.74 -25.23
N ILE A 76 -0.08 -2.84 -25.64
CA ILE A 76 -0.80 -2.95 -26.91
C ILE A 76 0.18 -2.99 -28.09
N MET A 77 1.19 -2.12 -28.10
CA MET A 77 2.20 -2.12 -29.17
C MET A 77 2.96 -3.46 -29.24
N GLN A 78 3.34 -4.03 -28.11
CA GLN A 78 4.01 -5.34 -28.05
C GLN A 78 3.09 -6.46 -28.54
N LEU A 79 1.81 -6.46 -28.15
CA LEU A 79 0.83 -7.46 -28.60
C LEU A 79 0.61 -7.39 -30.11
N VAL A 80 0.52 -6.19 -30.69
CA VAL A 80 0.40 -5.98 -32.16
C VAL A 80 1.65 -6.49 -32.91
N GLU A 81 2.84 -6.24 -32.32
CA GLU A 81 4.09 -6.76 -32.88
C GLU A 81 4.10 -8.30 -32.89
N PHE A 82 3.75 -8.93 -31.75
CA PHE A 82 3.67 -10.39 -31.66
C PHE A 82 2.62 -10.98 -32.63
N ALA A 83 1.44 -10.35 -32.73
CA ALA A 83 0.43 -10.77 -33.70
C ALA A 83 0.94 -10.68 -35.16
N THR A 84 1.77 -9.68 -35.45
CA THR A 84 2.37 -9.53 -36.79
C THR A 84 3.40 -10.62 -37.07
N ILE A 85 4.24 -10.96 -36.07
CA ILE A 85 5.23 -12.05 -36.19
C ILE A 85 4.50 -13.40 -36.35
N ALA A 86 3.51 -13.67 -35.49
CA ALA A 86 2.74 -14.91 -35.55
C ALA A 86 2.05 -15.12 -36.90
N ARG A 87 1.54 -14.04 -37.51
CA ARG A 87 0.88 -14.09 -38.82
C ARG A 87 1.86 -14.33 -39.99
N LYS A 88 3.10 -13.80 -39.89
CA LYS A 88 4.11 -13.93 -40.96
C LYS A 88 4.92 -15.21 -40.85
N ASP A 89 5.41 -15.51 -39.66
CA ASP A 89 6.44 -16.52 -39.44
C ASP A 89 5.91 -17.72 -38.62
N GLY A 90 4.63 -17.67 -38.27
CA GLY A 90 3.95 -18.70 -37.47
C GLY A 90 4.13 -18.53 -35.95
N MET A 91 3.30 -19.24 -35.16
CA MET A 91 3.29 -19.16 -33.71
C MET A 91 4.64 -19.52 -33.04
N ILE A 92 5.37 -20.48 -33.64
CA ILE A 92 6.67 -20.95 -33.11
C ILE A 92 7.71 -19.82 -33.11
N ALA A 93 7.61 -18.85 -34.02
CA ALA A 93 8.51 -17.70 -34.07
C ALA A 93 8.42 -16.78 -32.82
N LEU A 94 7.36 -16.91 -32.06
CA LEU A 94 7.21 -16.18 -30.81
C LEU A 94 8.07 -16.74 -29.63
N GLU A 95 8.48 -18.01 -29.70
CA GLU A 95 9.29 -18.67 -28.68
C GLU A 95 10.68 -18.03 -28.51
N GLY A 96 11.20 -17.40 -29.57
CA GLY A 96 12.50 -16.73 -29.55
C GLY A 96 12.47 -15.24 -29.17
N GLN A 97 11.31 -14.68 -28.86
CA GLN A 97 11.17 -13.26 -28.56
C GLN A 97 11.55 -12.96 -27.11
N ASP A 98 12.24 -11.85 -26.88
CA ASP A 98 12.57 -11.35 -25.54
C ASP A 98 11.37 -10.61 -24.94
N ILE A 99 10.61 -11.28 -24.08
CA ILE A 99 9.40 -10.74 -23.46
C ILE A 99 9.71 -10.34 -22.02
N SER A 100 9.85 -9.05 -21.77
CA SER A 100 10.19 -8.50 -20.46
C SER A 100 9.10 -8.72 -19.40
N ASN A 101 7.82 -8.78 -19.82
CA ASN A 101 6.69 -8.98 -18.93
C ASN A 101 6.47 -10.48 -18.67
N PRO A 102 6.63 -10.97 -17.42
CA PRO A 102 6.52 -12.41 -17.12
C PRO A 102 5.12 -12.99 -17.37
N PHE A 103 4.06 -12.17 -17.20
CA PHE A 103 2.68 -12.60 -17.45
C PHE A 103 2.42 -12.76 -18.93
N MET A 104 2.88 -11.80 -19.73
CA MET A 104 2.83 -11.87 -21.19
C MET A 104 3.66 -13.05 -21.74
N ALA A 105 4.87 -13.26 -21.21
CA ALA A 105 5.71 -14.41 -21.59
C ALA A 105 4.98 -15.74 -21.34
N LYS A 106 4.30 -15.88 -20.20
CA LYS A 106 3.49 -17.06 -19.89
C LYS A 106 2.31 -17.22 -20.86
N ALA A 107 1.60 -16.13 -21.17
CA ALA A 107 0.50 -16.15 -22.12
C ALA A 107 0.94 -16.62 -23.52
N VAL A 108 2.03 -16.03 -24.03
CA VAL A 108 2.63 -16.40 -25.31
C VAL A 108 3.13 -17.85 -25.33
N SER A 109 3.78 -18.31 -24.25
CA SER A 109 4.21 -19.71 -24.15
C SER A 109 3.04 -20.68 -24.25
N MET A 110 1.94 -20.43 -23.53
CA MET A 110 0.74 -21.28 -23.61
C MET A 110 0.14 -21.31 -25.02
N LEU A 111 0.24 -20.20 -25.75
CA LEU A 111 -0.24 -20.09 -27.13
C LEU A 111 0.64 -20.89 -28.09
N VAL A 112 1.98 -20.81 -27.97
CA VAL A 112 2.95 -21.59 -28.73
C VAL A 112 2.80 -23.09 -28.46
N ASP A 113 2.52 -23.48 -27.21
CA ASP A 113 2.26 -24.86 -26.78
C ASP A 113 0.93 -25.42 -27.32
N GLY A 114 0.12 -24.61 -28.00
CA GLY A 114 -1.15 -25.05 -28.60
C GLY A 114 -2.27 -25.24 -27.60
N SER A 115 -2.21 -24.55 -26.45
CA SER A 115 -3.30 -24.55 -25.46
C SER A 115 -4.55 -23.93 -26.08
N ASP A 116 -5.72 -24.49 -25.75
CA ASP A 116 -6.99 -23.92 -26.18
C ASP A 116 -7.32 -22.60 -25.47
N GLU A 117 -8.19 -21.79 -26.08
CA GLU A 117 -8.58 -20.47 -25.59
C GLU A 117 -9.15 -20.52 -24.17
N ASP A 118 -10.00 -21.52 -23.87
CA ASP A 118 -10.63 -21.67 -22.55
C ASP A 118 -9.60 -22.00 -21.47
N MET A 119 -8.60 -22.82 -21.82
CA MET A 119 -7.51 -23.17 -20.91
C MET A 119 -6.63 -21.96 -20.59
N ILE A 120 -6.29 -21.16 -21.61
CA ILE A 120 -5.52 -19.93 -21.45
C ILE A 120 -6.27 -18.95 -20.53
N LYS A 121 -7.53 -18.64 -20.84
CA LYS A 121 -8.39 -17.78 -20.03
C LYS A 121 -8.50 -18.23 -18.58
N LYS A 122 -8.75 -19.52 -18.37
CA LYS A 122 -8.92 -20.10 -17.03
C LYS A 122 -7.62 -20.06 -16.22
N THR A 123 -6.50 -20.40 -16.84
CA THR A 123 -5.21 -20.45 -16.15
C THR A 123 -4.72 -19.06 -15.80
N LEU A 124 -4.69 -18.15 -16.77
CA LEU A 124 -4.23 -16.78 -16.58
C LEU A 124 -5.20 -15.97 -15.69
N GLY A 125 -6.51 -16.17 -15.84
CA GLY A 125 -7.50 -15.57 -14.94
C GLY A 125 -7.30 -16.00 -13.49
N ARG A 126 -6.94 -17.27 -13.24
CA ARG A 126 -6.59 -17.74 -11.90
C ARG A 126 -5.32 -17.08 -11.35
N ASP A 127 -4.33 -16.85 -12.18
CA ASP A 127 -3.11 -16.13 -11.78
C ASP A 127 -3.43 -14.69 -11.35
N ILE A 128 -4.33 -14.00 -12.08
CA ILE A 128 -4.80 -12.65 -11.72
C ILE A 128 -5.52 -12.66 -10.37
N GLU A 129 -6.40 -13.63 -10.13
CA GLU A 129 -7.08 -13.75 -8.84
C GLU A 129 -6.09 -13.93 -7.68
N ILE A 130 -5.10 -14.81 -7.83
CA ILE A 130 -4.06 -15.07 -6.82
C ILE A 130 -3.22 -13.82 -6.61
N MET A 131 -2.85 -13.10 -7.67
CA MET A 131 -2.13 -11.84 -7.60
C MET A 131 -2.92 -10.79 -6.82
N LYS A 132 -4.21 -10.57 -7.16
CA LYS A 132 -5.12 -9.65 -6.46
C LYS A 132 -5.24 -10.01 -4.97
N LEU A 133 -5.38 -11.29 -4.64
CA LEU A 133 -5.48 -11.75 -3.25
C LEU A 133 -4.22 -11.41 -2.45
N ARG A 134 -3.05 -11.64 -3.03
CA ARG A 134 -1.75 -11.32 -2.42
C ARG A 134 -1.58 -9.81 -2.20
N HIS A 135 -1.96 -8.98 -3.18
CA HIS A 135 -1.90 -7.53 -3.07
C HIS A 135 -2.89 -7.00 -2.04
N LYS A 136 -4.10 -7.56 -2.00
CA LYS A 136 -5.14 -7.24 -1.02
C LYS A 136 -4.66 -7.48 0.41
N MET A 137 -3.94 -8.59 0.68
CA MET A 137 -3.39 -8.86 2.01
C MET A 137 -2.41 -7.76 2.46
N GLY A 138 -1.56 -7.27 1.56
CA GLY A 138 -0.65 -6.16 1.87
C GLY A 138 -1.39 -4.83 2.13
N ALA A 139 -2.37 -4.49 1.29
CA ALA A 139 -3.16 -3.28 1.43
C ALA A 139 -4.04 -3.29 2.70
N SER A 140 -4.65 -4.45 3.02
CA SER A 140 -5.55 -4.60 4.17
C SER A 140 -4.83 -4.44 5.51
N PHE A 141 -3.53 -4.78 5.59
CA PHE A 141 -2.73 -4.53 6.79
C PHE A 141 -2.65 -3.03 7.11
N PHE A 142 -2.34 -2.21 6.10
CA PHE A 142 -2.29 -0.75 6.28
C PHE A 142 -3.66 -0.14 6.53
N ALA A 143 -4.72 -0.66 5.89
CA ALA A 143 -6.09 -0.25 6.17
C ALA A 143 -6.46 -0.52 7.64
N ALA A 144 -6.19 -1.72 8.15
CA ALA A 144 -6.43 -2.10 9.53
C ALA A 144 -5.63 -1.24 10.51
N TRP A 145 -4.36 -0.98 10.22
CA TRP A 145 -3.54 -0.12 11.07
C TRP A 145 -4.05 1.32 11.09
N GLY A 146 -4.47 1.85 9.93
CA GLY A 146 -5.09 3.17 9.83
C GLY A 146 -6.44 3.27 10.57
N GLU A 147 -7.20 2.19 10.65
CA GLU A 147 -8.44 2.11 11.43
C GLU A 147 -8.17 2.11 12.96
N ILE A 148 -7.14 1.36 13.39
CA ILE A 148 -6.81 1.17 14.81
C ILE A 148 -6.07 2.39 15.39
N ALA A 149 -5.26 3.09 14.61
CA ALA A 149 -4.42 4.19 15.11
C ALA A 149 -5.22 5.33 15.77
N PRO A 150 -6.33 5.83 15.23
CA PRO A 150 -7.16 6.83 15.90
C PRO A 150 -7.84 6.29 17.17
N ALA A 151 -8.23 5.01 17.19
CA ALA A 151 -8.80 4.38 18.36
C ALA A 151 -7.79 4.33 19.53
N MET A 152 -6.53 4.00 19.24
CA MET A 152 -5.44 4.07 20.23
C MET A 152 -5.16 5.51 20.65
N GLY A 153 -5.30 6.49 19.74
CA GLY A 153 -5.25 7.91 20.08
C GLY A 153 -6.34 8.28 21.09
N MET A 154 -7.56 7.81 20.90
CA MET A 154 -8.69 8.04 21.81
C MET A 154 -8.44 7.40 23.19
N ILE A 155 -7.88 6.19 23.24
CA ILE A 155 -7.47 5.55 24.50
C ILE A 155 -6.42 6.42 25.22
N GLY A 156 -5.43 6.93 24.48
CA GLY A 156 -4.42 7.83 25.04
C GLY A 156 -5.01 9.13 25.60
N THR A 157 -6.04 9.68 24.94
CA THR A 157 -6.78 10.84 25.49
C THR A 157 -7.39 10.52 26.85
N LEU A 158 -8.05 9.38 26.99
CA LEU A 158 -8.64 8.96 28.25
C LEU A 158 -7.58 8.73 29.32
N VAL A 159 -6.45 8.12 28.98
CA VAL A 159 -5.29 7.95 29.89
C VAL A 159 -4.79 9.31 30.37
N GLY A 160 -4.58 10.26 29.47
CA GLY A 160 -4.13 11.61 29.83
C GLY A 160 -5.12 12.33 30.73
N LEU A 161 -6.43 12.22 30.48
CA LEU A 161 -7.46 12.83 31.35
C LEU A 161 -7.51 12.18 32.73
N VAL A 162 -7.39 10.86 32.83
CA VAL A 162 -7.35 10.17 34.12
C VAL A 162 -6.12 10.61 34.96
N LEU A 163 -4.95 10.70 34.29
CA LEU A 163 -3.73 11.20 34.94
C LEU A 163 -3.90 12.65 35.39
N MET A 164 -4.53 13.51 34.61
CA MET A 164 -4.82 14.89 34.97
C MET A 164 -5.73 14.97 36.19
N LEU A 165 -6.82 14.20 36.19
CA LEU A 165 -7.79 14.17 37.32
C LEU A 165 -7.15 13.62 38.62
N GLY A 166 -6.31 12.60 38.50
CA GLY A 166 -5.60 12.00 39.65
C GLY A 166 -4.59 12.94 40.29
N ASN A 167 -4.13 13.97 39.59
CA ASN A 167 -3.11 14.91 40.06
C ASN A 167 -3.62 16.38 40.18
N MET A 168 -4.92 16.57 40.30
CA MET A 168 -5.53 17.92 40.33
C MET A 168 -5.02 18.80 41.46
N SER A 169 -4.46 18.23 42.51
CA SER A 169 -3.86 18.97 43.65
C SER A 169 -2.50 19.61 43.32
N ASP A 170 -1.84 19.15 42.22
CA ASP A 170 -0.58 19.72 41.75
C ASP A 170 -0.74 20.38 40.37
N PRO A 171 -0.85 21.72 40.28
CA PRO A 171 -1.03 22.42 39.01
C PRO A 171 0.09 22.18 38.00
N LYS A 172 1.29 21.79 38.44
CA LYS A 172 2.43 21.53 37.53
C LYS A 172 2.28 20.22 36.77
N SER A 173 1.49 19.27 37.27
CA SER A 173 1.26 17.97 36.64
C SER A 173 0.13 18.00 35.61
N ILE A 174 -0.74 19.01 35.64
CA ILE A 174 -1.90 19.14 34.73
C ILE A 174 -1.44 19.31 33.27
N GLY A 175 -0.44 20.16 33.04
CA GLY A 175 0.08 20.45 31.70
C GLY A 175 0.59 19.21 30.97
N PRO A 176 1.51 18.43 31.51
CA PRO A 176 2.00 17.19 30.91
C PRO A 176 0.88 16.17 30.64
N ALA A 177 -0.07 15.99 31.55
CA ALA A 177 -1.19 15.07 31.38
C ALA A 177 -2.12 15.52 30.25
N MET A 178 -2.40 16.82 30.11
CA MET A 178 -3.12 17.37 28.95
C MET A 178 -2.36 17.17 27.65
N ALA A 179 -1.05 17.34 27.65
CA ALA A 179 -0.23 17.13 26.47
C ALA A 179 -0.38 15.67 25.96
N VAL A 180 -0.30 14.67 26.84
CA VAL A 180 -0.55 13.26 26.48
C VAL A 180 -1.93 13.10 25.83
N ALA A 181 -2.98 13.68 26.41
CA ALA A 181 -4.34 13.57 25.88
C ALA A 181 -4.47 14.15 24.46
N LEU A 182 -3.87 15.31 24.20
CA LEU A 182 -3.98 15.99 22.91
C LEU A 182 -3.06 15.37 21.84
N LEU A 183 -1.81 15.06 22.21
CA LEU A 183 -0.81 14.53 21.28
C LEU A 183 -1.15 13.11 20.82
N THR A 184 -1.71 12.27 21.65
CA THR A 184 -2.14 10.92 21.24
C THR A 184 -3.20 10.97 20.18
N THR A 185 -4.19 11.87 20.29
CA THR A 185 -5.22 12.05 19.26
C THR A 185 -4.63 12.56 17.96
N MET A 186 -3.75 13.55 18.03
CA MET A 186 -3.06 14.10 16.87
C MET A 186 -2.20 13.03 16.15
N TYR A 187 -1.41 12.26 16.90
CA TYR A 187 -0.58 11.20 16.33
C TYR A 187 -1.42 10.11 15.71
N GLY A 188 -2.53 9.71 16.34
CA GLY A 188 -3.47 8.73 15.79
C GLY A 188 -4.05 9.18 14.45
N ALA A 189 -4.44 10.45 14.37
CA ALA A 189 -4.98 11.04 13.14
C ALA A 189 -3.93 11.15 12.03
N ILE A 190 -2.69 11.57 12.34
CA ILE A 190 -1.59 11.66 11.38
C ILE A 190 -1.23 10.26 10.87
N LEU A 191 -1.02 9.28 11.76
CA LEU A 191 -0.68 7.92 11.39
C LEU A 191 -1.73 7.30 10.47
N ALA A 192 -3.01 7.51 10.77
CA ALA A 192 -4.10 6.98 9.96
C ALA A 192 -4.18 7.67 8.59
N ASN A 193 -4.38 9.00 8.58
CA ASN A 193 -4.81 9.73 7.40
C ASN A 193 -3.66 10.18 6.49
N VAL A 194 -2.46 10.35 7.04
CA VAL A 194 -1.29 10.80 6.26
C VAL A 194 -0.41 9.62 5.84
N ILE A 195 -0.40 8.53 6.60
CA ILE A 195 0.50 7.40 6.35
C ILE A 195 -0.27 6.16 5.91
N CYS A 196 -1.07 5.55 6.80
CA CYS A 196 -1.60 4.21 6.58
C CYS A 196 -2.65 4.15 5.47
N LEU A 197 -3.67 5.00 5.52
CA LEU A 197 -4.76 4.97 4.54
C LEU A 197 -4.28 5.33 3.13
N PRO A 198 -3.44 6.37 2.90
CA PRO A 198 -2.90 6.64 1.57
C PRO A 198 -2.06 5.48 1.01
N ILE A 199 -1.25 4.82 1.84
CA ILE A 199 -0.49 3.64 1.41
C ILE A 199 -1.44 2.52 0.99
N SER A 200 -2.45 2.19 1.80
CA SER A 200 -3.44 1.16 1.49
C SER A 200 -4.18 1.44 0.20
N MET A 201 -4.69 2.66 0.02
CA MET A 201 -5.40 3.07 -1.18
C MET A 201 -4.53 3.00 -2.42
N LYS A 202 -3.27 3.43 -2.32
CA LYS A 202 -2.33 3.37 -3.42
C LYS A 202 -1.99 1.94 -3.82
N LEU A 203 -1.78 1.05 -2.85
CA LEU A 203 -1.55 -0.38 -3.11
C LEU A 203 -2.74 -1.02 -3.83
N THR A 204 -3.96 -0.69 -3.41
CA THR A 204 -5.18 -1.17 -4.05
C THR A 204 -5.27 -0.68 -5.50
N ASN A 205 -5.09 0.62 -5.72
CA ASN A 205 -5.13 1.20 -7.06
C ASN A 205 -4.06 0.61 -8.00
N GLN A 206 -2.83 0.40 -7.50
CA GLN A 206 -1.78 -0.24 -8.28
C GLN A 206 -2.14 -1.69 -8.64
N SER A 207 -2.75 -2.43 -7.71
CA SER A 207 -3.23 -3.79 -7.96
C SER A 207 -4.31 -3.85 -9.04
N ASP A 208 -5.24 -2.89 -9.03
CA ASP A 208 -6.32 -2.82 -10.01
C ASP A 208 -5.77 -2.49 -11.41
N ILE A 209 -4.82 -1.57 -11.51
CA ILE A 209 -4.16 -1.24 -12.79
C ILE A 209 -3.36 -2.44 -13.31
N GLU A 210 -2.60 -3.14 -12.45
CA GLU A 210 -1.83 -4.32 -12.84
C GLU A 210 -2.75 -5.45 -13.33
N ALA A 211 -3.90 -5.64 -12.67
CA ALA A 211 -4.89 -6.61 -13.09
C ALA A 211 -5.52 -6.25 -14.43
N ALA A 212 -5.87 -4.99 -14.65
CA ALA A 212 -6.39 -4.52 -15.94
C ALA A 212 -5.38 -4.71 -17.06
N ASN A 213 -4.09 -4.48 -16.81
CA ASN A 213 -3.02 -4.78 -17.77
C ASN A 213 -2.92 -6.28 -18.08
N CYS A 214 -3.07 -7.15 -17.07
CA CYS A 214 -3.09 -8.60 -17.29
C CYS A 214 -4.32 -9.05 -18.08
N ASP A 215 -5.49 -8.48 -17.81
CA ASP A 215 -6.71 -8.75 -18.58
C ASP A 215 -6.53 -8.34 -20.06
N LEU A 216 -5.93 -7.16 -20.31
CA LEU A 216 -5.57 -6.69 -21.64
C LEU A 216 -4.61 -7.66 -22.37
N ILE A 217 -3.63 -8.22 -21.65
CA ILE A 217 -2.72 -9.22 -22.22
C ILE A 217 -3.47 -10.50 -22.61
N ILE A 218 -4.40 -10.97 -21.76
CA ILE A 218 -5.21 -12.16 -22.08
C ILE A 218 -6.01 -11.90 -23.34
N GLU A 219 -6.74 -10.80 -23.41
CA GLU A 219 -7.56 -10.46 -24.58
C GLU A 219 -6.70 -10.34 -25.83
N GLY A 220 -5.60 -9.58 -25.78
CA GLY A 220 -4.74 -9.37 -26.94
C GLY A 220 -3.94 -10.61 -27.38
N THR A 221 -3.78 -11.60 -26.50
CA THR A 221 -3.12 -12.87 -26.87
C THR A 221 -4.09 -13.82 -27.58
N LEU A 222 -5.40 -13.67 -27.39
CA LEU A 222 -6.43 -14.54 -27.96
C LEU A 222 -7.02 -14.01 -29.28
N PHE A 223 -6.69 -12.79 -29.67
CA PHE A 223 -7.04 -12.18 -30.96
C PHE A 223 -5.99 -12.47 -32.05
#